data_5dd9b9cd36120f034f6518cb1ccc6009
#
_entry.id   5dd9b9cd36120f034f6518cb1ccc6009
#
_cell.length_a   1.000
_cell.length_b   1.000
_cell.length_c   1.000
_cell.angle_alpha   90.00
_cell.angle_beta   90.00
_cell.angle_gamma   90.00
#
_symmetry.space_group_name_H-M   'P 1'
#
loop_
_entity.id
_entity.type
_entity.pdbx_description
1 polymer ?
#
loop_
_entity_poly.entity_id
_entity_poly.type
_entity_poly.pdbx_seq_one_letter_code
_entity_poly.pdbx_strand_id
1 'polypeptide(L)'
;MARNENRRGRRRYNRKEEGESDLSDKLVSINRVAKVVKGGRRFGFAALVVVGDGRGRVGFGSGKAREVPEAIRKATEQAKRKLIRVPLREGRTLHHDTTGHYGAGRVVLRAAPPGTGIIAGGPMRAVFETLGVQDVVTKSIGTSN
;
A
#
# COMPACT_ATOMS: atom_id res chain seq x y z
N MET A 1 28.10 25.85 25.81
CA MET A 1 27.90 24.43 25.38
C MET A 1 26.43 24.08 25.02
N ALA A 2 25.57 25.03 24.71
CA ALA A 2 24.14 24.76 24.45
C ALA A 2 23.67 24.91 22.97
N ARG A 3 24.58 24.91 22.00
CA ARG A 3 24.21 25.16 20.57
C ARG A 3 24.19 23.89 19.67
N ASN A 4 24.50 22.71 20.19
CA ASN A 4 24.65 21.52 19.33
C ASN A 4 23.47 20.53 19.36
N GLU A 5 22.56 20.63 20.30
CA GLU A 5 21.44 19.68 20.41
C GLU A 5 20.24 20.04 19.48
N ASN A 6 20.10 21.32 19.15
CA ASN A 6 18.99 21.78 18.30
C ASN A 6 19.17 21.45 16.79
N ARG A 7 20.39 21.14 16.34
CA ARG A 7 20.64 20.75 14.93
C ARG A 7 20.30 19.29 14.62
N ARG A 8 20.39 18.39 15.61
CA ARG A 8 20.04 16.98 15.42
C ARG A 8 18.52 16.76 15.38
N GLY A 9 17.76 17.52 16.12
CA GLY A 9 16.30 17.47 16.11
C GLY A 9 15.70 17.97 14.79
N ARG A 10 16.20 19.08 14.24
CA ARG A 10 15.72 19.62 12.97
C ARG A 10 16.04 18.72 11.78
N ARG A 11 17.18 18.02 11.76
CA ARG A 11 17.52 17.08 10.68
C ARG A 11 16.64 15.81 10.70
N ARG A 12 16.18 15.37 11.87
CA ARG A 12 15.25 14.24 11.98
C ARG A 12 13.83 14.62 11.55
N TYR A 13 13.42 15.84 11.85
CA TYR A 13 12.09 16.34 11.47
C TYR A 13 11.98 16.53 9.95
N ASN A 14 12.94 17.18 9.33
CA ASN A 14 12.96 17.39 7.88
C ASN A 14 13.07 16.07 7.10
N ARG A 15 13.81 15.07 7.62
CA ARG A 15 13.93 13.77 6.96
C ARG A 15 12.63 12.96 6.99
N LYS A 16 11.75 13.24 7.96
CA LYS A 16 10.43 12.61 8.07
C LYS A 16 9.44 13.26 7.10
N GLU A 17 9.51 14.57 6.95
CA GLU A 17 8.66 15.32 6.02
C GLU A 17 9.05 15.08 4.55
N GLU A 18 10.34 15.03 4.24
CA GLU A 18 10.81 14.70 2.89
C GLU A 18 10.45 13.26 2.48
N GLY A 19 10.44 12.31 3.41
CA GLY A 19 10.00 10.95 3.15
C GLY A 19 8.50 10.80 2.96
N GLU A 20 7.70 11.68 3.54
CA GLU A 20 6.23 11.67 3.39
C GLU A 20 5.77 12.37 2.12
N SER A 21 6.51 13.36 1.61
CA SER A 21 6.14 14.10 0.39
C SER A 21 6.31 13.29 -0.90
N ASP A 22 7.16 12.25 -0.89
CA ASP A 22 7.42 11.40 -2.05
C ASP A 22 6.46 10.20 -2.15
N LEU A 23 5.53 10.06 -1.19
CA LEU A 23 4.58 8.95 -1.15
C LEU A 23 3.39 9.22 -2.08
N SER A 24 3.09 8.24 -2.93
CA SER A 24 1.87 8.21 -3.70
C SER A 24 0.91 7.18 -3.12
N ASP A 25 -0.37 7.49 -3.17
CA ASP A 25 -1.42 6.61 -2.69
C ASP A 25 -2.37 6.22 -3.83
N LYS A 26 -2.87 5.00 -3.75
CA LYS A 26 -3.90 4.48 -4.64
C LYS A 26 -5.02 3.85 -3.84
N LEU A 27 -6.24 4.26 -4.16
CA LEU A 27 -7.44 3.62 -3.64
C LEU A 27 -7.67 2.31 -4.38
N VAL A 28 -7.61 1.21 -3.65
CA VAL A 28 -7.83 -0.14 -4.23
C VAL A 28 -9.32 -0.45 -4.30
N SER A 29 -10.03 -0.23 -3.21
CA SER A 29 -11.47 -0.50 -3.17
C SER A 29 -12.17 0.31 -2.09
N ILE A 30 -13.45 0.61 -2.34
CA ILE A 30 -14.38 1.14 -1.35
C ILE A 30 -15.58 0.21 -1.31
N ASN A 31 -15.89 -0.32 -0.14
CA ASN A 31 -17.08 -1.13 0.10
C ASN A 31 -18.02 -0.42 1.05
N ARG A 32 -19.29 -0.44 0.70
CA ARG A 32 -20.35 -0.01 1.60
C ARG A 32 -20.69 -1.17 2.53
N VAL A 33 -20.60 -0.93 3.83
CA VAL A 33 -20.95 -1.91 4.86
C VAL A 33 -22.18 -1.45 5.62
N ALA A 34 -23.01 -2.39 6.02
CA ALA A 34 -24.23 -2.12 6.77
C ALA A 34 -24.21 -2.92 8.07
N LYS A 35 -24.56 -2.25 9.19
CA LYS A 35 -24.77 -2.89 10.48
C LYS A 35 -26.25 -2.79 10.82
N VAL A 36 -26.90 -3.92 11.05
CA VAL A 36 -28.27 -3.97 11.51
C VAL A 36 -28.30 -3.79 13.03
N VAL A 37 -29.00 -2.78 13.50
CA VAL A 37 -29.24 -2.48 14.91
C VAL A 37 -30.74 -2.41 15.18
N LYS A 38 -31.16 -2.36 16.47
CA LYS A 38 -32.57 -2.33 16.87
C LYS A 38 -33.41 -1.20 16.26
N GLY A 39 -32.87 -0.13 15.79
CA GLY A 39 -33.60 1.00 15.22
C GLY A 39 -33.50 1.11 13.70
N GLY A 40 -32.90 0.13 13.03
CA GLY A 40 -32.70 0.18 11.56
C GLY A 40 -31.32 -0.28 11.13
N ARG A 41 -30.83 0.21 10.00
CA ARG A 41 -29.52 -0.09 9.44
C ARG A 41 -28.61 1.10 9.58
N ARG A 42 -27.38 0.88 10.07
CA ARG A 42 -26.31 1.88 10.00
C ARG A 42 -25.37 1.54 8.86
N PHE A 43 -25.15 2.51 8.00
CA PHE A 43 -24.23 2.38 6.87
C PHE A 43 -22.88 3.00 7.18
N GLY A 44 -21.84 2.38 6.67
CA GLY A 44 -20.49 2.87 6.71
C GLY A 44 -19.75 2.48 5.44
N PHE A 45 -18.53 2.97 5.31
CA PHE A 45 -17.67 2.66 4.19
C PHE A 45 -16.35 2.08 4.69
N ALA A 46 -15.88 1.05 4.02
CA ALA A 46 -14.56 0.49 4.22
C ALA A 46 -13.71 0.80 2.99
N ALA A 47 -12.59 1.46 3.20
CA ALA A 47 -11.63 1.78 2.15
C ALA A 47 -10.36 0.95 2.33
N LEU A 48 -9.80 0.48 1.23
CA LEU A 48 -8.47 -0.15 1.17
C LEU A 48 -7.56 0.71 0.31
N VAL A 49 -6.47 1.18 0.89
CA VAL A 49 -5.51 2.07 0.24
C VAL A 49 -4.12 1.46 0.29
N VAL A 50 -3.39 1.61 -0.80
CA VAL A 50 -1.97 1.26 -0.91
C VAL A 50 -1.16 2.53 -1.08
N VAL A 51 -0.09 2.65 -0.32
CA VAL A 51 0.84 3.79 -0.35
C VAL A 51 2.23 3.29 -0.66
N GLY A 52 2.94 3.99 -1.51
CA GLY A 52 4.31 3.65 -1.87
C GLY A 52 5.09 4.85 -2.39
N ASP A 53 6.42 4.74 -2.42
CA ASP A 53 7.31 5.81 -2.88
C ASP A 53 7.80 5.62 -4.33
N GLY A 54 7.42 4.53 -4.97
CA GLY A 54 7.91 4.19 -6.30
C GLY A 54 9.37 3.71 -6.34
N ARG A 55 9.99 3.48 -5.17
CA ARG A 55 11.41 3.13 -5.01
C ARG A 55 11.64 1.91 -4.12
N GLY A 56 10.66 1.04 -4.00
CA GLY A 56 10.77 -0.18 -3.24
C GLY A 56 10.13 -0.13 -1.85
N ARG A 57 9.44 0.94 -1.47
CA ARG A 57 8.64 0.98 -0.24
C ARG A 57 7.16 0.91 -0.57
N VAL A 58 6.44 0.12 0.16
CA VAL A 58 5.00 -0.05 0.00
C VAL A 58 4.34 -0.36 1.35
N GLY A 59 3.14 0.13 1.52
CA GLY A 59 2.32 -0.18 2.67
C GLY A 59 0.85 -0.21 2.27
N PHE A 60 0.05 -0.92 3.01
CA PHE A 60 -1.39 -0.93 2.81
C PHE A 60 -2.12 -0.65 4.12
N GLY A 61 -3.30 -0.10 3.99
CA GLY A 61 -4.15 0.18 5.13
C GLY A 61 -5.61 0.11 4.77
N SER A 62 -6.41 -0.22 5.76
CA SER A 62 -7.86 -0.19 5.65
C SER A 62 -8.44 0.77 6.68
N GLY A 63 -9.49 1.46 6.30
CA GLY A 63 -10.20 2.39 7.18
C GLY A 63 -11.70 2.25 7.02
N LYS A 64 -12.41 2.40 8.13
CA LYS A 64 -13.85 2.39 8.19
C LYS A 64 -14.36 3.72 8.74
N ALA A 65 -15.31 4.33 8.08
CA ALA A 65 -15.96 5.55 8.53
C ALA A 65 -17.36 5.67 7.95
N ARG A 66 -18.13 6.61 8.46
CA ARG A 66 -19.48 6.89 7.93
C ARG A 66 -19.45 7.63 6.60
N GLU A 67 -18.35 8.31 6.30
CA GLU A 67 -18.14 9.07 5.07
C GLU A 67 -16.93 8.52 4.31
N VAL A 68 -17.01 8.56 2.98
CA VAL A 68 -15.94 8.05 2.10
C VAL A 68 -14.62 8.81 2.29
N PRO A 69 -14.56 10.15 2.31
CA PRO A 69 -13.30 10.86 2.48
C PRO A 69 -12.59 10.53 3.80
N GLU A 70 -13.34 10.35 4.87
CA GLU A 70 -12.79 10.01 6.18
C GLU A 70 -12.28 8.56 6.22
N ALA A 71 -12.97 7.62 5.58
CA ALA A 71 -12.50 6.25 5.44
C ALA A 71 -11.17 6.17 4.68
N ILE A 72 -11.05 6.91 3.59
CA ILE A 72 -9.82 7.00 2.80
C ILE A 72 -8.68 7.63 3.63
N ARG A 73 -8.96 8.69 4.36
CA ARG A 73 -7.96 9.33 5.24
C ARG A 73 -7.41 8.37 6.28
N LYS A 74 -8.28 7.64 6.97
CA LYS A 74 -7.89 6.63 7.96
C LYS A 74 -7.07 5.50 7.35
N ALA A 75 -7.49 5.02 6.19
CA ALA A 75 -6.77 3.98 5.47
C ALA A 75 -5.36 4.44 5.03
N THR A 76 -5.24 5.66 4.54
CA THR A 76 -3.97 6.25 4.11
C THR A 76 -3.01 6.43 5.29
N GLU A 77 -3.49 6.92 6.43
CA GLU A 77 -2.67 7.05 7.64
C GLU A 77 -2.16 5.69 8.12
N GLN A 78 -3.01 4.67 8.12
CA GLN A 78 -2.62 3.32 8.49
C GLN A 78 -1.59 2.73 7.52
N ALA A 79 -1.77 2.94 6.22
CA ALA A 79 -0.82 2.50 5.21
C ALA A 79 0.56 3.14 5.37
N LYS A 80 0.62 4.44 5.66
CA LYS A 80 1.87 5.14 5.93
C LYS A 80 2.62 4.61 7.15
N ARG A 81 1.92 4.13 8.16
CA ARG A 81 2.52 3.52 9.35
C ARG A 81 3.08 2.13 9.11
N LYS A 82 2.59 1.43 8.10
CA LYS A 82 2.94 0.03 7.77
C LYS A 82 3.85 -0.10 6.56
N LEU A 83 4.57 0.95 6.20
CA LEU A 83 5.51 0.90 5.09
C LEU A 83 6.62 -0.13 5.35
N ILE A 84 6.80 -1.01 4.38
CA ILE A 84 7.90 -1.97 4.33
C ILE A 84 8.77 -1.71 3.12
N ARG A 85 10.05 -2.07 3.22
CA ARG A 85 10.97 -1.99 2.11
C ARG A 85 11.09 -3.34 1.42
N VAL A 86 10.83 -3.35 0.11
CA VAL A 86 10.99 -4.52 -0.74
C VAL A 86 12.23 -4.32 -1.60
N PRO A 87 13.23 -5.21 -1.54
CA PRO A 87 14.37 -5.13 -2.44
C PRO A 87 13.94 -5.48 -3.86
N LEU A 88 14.30 -4.61 -4.81
CA LEU A 88 13.98 -4.79 -6.23
C LEU A 88 15.26 -5.06 -7.01
N ARG A 89 15.19 -5.97 -7.98
CA ARG A 89 16.27 -6.22 -8.92
C ARG A 89 16.27 -5.13 -9.99
N GLU A 90 17.40 -4.44 -10.14
CA GLU A 90 17.57 -3.33 -11.10
C GLU A 90 16.52 -2.20 -10.94
N GLY A 91 15.87 -2.13 -9.77
CA GLY A 91 14.80 -1.18 -9.51
C GLY A 91 13.52 -1.39 -10.32
N ARG A 92 13.36 -2.52 -11.02
CA ARG A 92 12.24 -2.77 -11.95
C ARG A 92 11.47 -4.06 -11.73
N THR A 93 12.07 -5.08 -11.11
CA THR A 93 11.45 -6.39 -10.96
C THR A 93 11.84 -7.04 -9.62
N LEU A 94 11.28 -8.21 -9.34
CA LEU A 94 11.60 -9.00 -8.15
C LEU A 94 12.91 -9.76 -8.34
N HIS A 95 13.61 -10.05 -7.25
CA HIS A 95 14.81 -10.89 -7.28
C HIS A 95 14.52 -12.35 -7.56
N HIS A 96 13.41 -12.86 -7.05
CA HIS A 96 13.01 -14.27 -7.14
C HIS A 96 11.51 -14.38 -7.37
N ASP A 97 11.11 -15.50 -7.95
CA ASP A 97 9.71 -15.91 -7.93
C ASP A 97 9.31 -16.22 -6.49
N THR A 98 8.11 -15.80 -6.11
CA THR A 98 7.62 -16.00 -4.75
C THR A 98 6.13 -16.25 -4.73
N THR A 99 5.66 -16.83 -3.66
CA THR A 99 4.24 -17.10 -3.42
C THR A 99 3.85 -16.44 -2.10
N GLY A 100 2.79 -15.64 -2.13
CA GLY A 100 2.21 -15.02 -0.95
C GLY A 100 0.94 -15.71 -0.51
N HIS A 101 0.71 -15.76 0.78
CA HIS A 101 -0.45 -16.38 1.38
C HIS A 101 -0.94 -15.55 2.57
N TYR A 102 -2.23 -15.25 2.57
CA TYR A 102 -2.91 -14.62 3.71
C TYR A 102 -4.36 -15.09 3.77
N GLY A 103 -4.73 -15.78 4.85
CA GLY A 103 -6.04 -16.41 4.93
C GLY A 103 -6.26 -17.42 3.81
N ALA A 104 -7.36 -17.32 3.08
CA ALA A 104 -7.64 -18.13 1.89
C ALA A 104 -7.03 -17.55 0.61
N GLY A 105 -6.45 -16.34 0.67
CA GLY A 105 -5.82 -15.71 -0.46
C GLY A 105 -4.44 -16.28 -0.76
N ARG A 106 -4.19 -16.59 -2.03
CA ARG A 106 -2.87 -17.02 -2.53
C ARG A 106 -2.54 -16.25 -3.79
N VAL A 107 -1.32 -15.78 -3.87
CA VAL A 107 -0.82 -15.10 -5.05
C VAL A 107 0.53 -15.68 -5.44
N VAL A 108 0.76 -15.78 -6.73
CA VAL A 108 2.03 -16.18 -7.31
C VAL A 108 2.63 -14.96 -7.99
N LEU A 109 3.87 -14.65 -7.65
CA LEU A 109 4.62 -13.52 -8.19
C LEU A 109 5.85 -14.05 -8.92
N ARG A 110 6.04 -13.64 -10.15
CA ARG A 110 7.21 -14.04 -10.97
C ARG A 110 7.97 -12.81 -11.43
N ALA A 111 9.29 -12.86 -11.24
CA ALA A 111 10.18 -11.91 -11.85
C ALA A 111 10.11 -12.01 -13.38
N ALA A 112 10.20 -10.89 -14.08
CA ALA A 112 10.03 -10.84 -15.51
C ALA A 112 11.18 -10.08 -16.19
N PRO A 113 11.51 -10.41 -17.46
CA PRO A 113 12.50 -9.67 -18.22
C PRO A 113 12.01 -8.27 -18.59
N PRO A 114 12.93 -7.34 -18.94
CA PRO A 114 12.55 -5.99 -19.35
C PRO A 114 11.55 -5.99 -20.50
N GLY A 115 10.57 -5.09 -20.44
CA GLY A 115 9.54 -4.94 -21.45
C GLY A 115 8.30 -5.78 -21.25
N THR A 116 8.24 -6.66 -20.23
CA THR A 116 7.06 -7.46 -19.93
C THR A 116 5.90 -6.62 -19.40
N GLY A 117 6.20 -5.55 -18.65
CA GLY A 117 5.19 -4.73 -17.98
C GLY A 117 4.58 -5.41 -16.74
N ILE A 118 3.59 -4.76 -16.17
CA ILE A 118 2.88 -5.29 -15.00
C ILE A 118 1.68 -6.14 -15.47
N ILE A 119 1.80 -7.45 -15.30
CA ILE A 119 0.71 -8.39 -15.57
C ILE A 119 0.12 -8.81 -14.23
N ALA A 120 -0.93 -8.10 -13.81
CA ALA A 120 -1.56 -8.27 -12.52
C ALA A 120 -3.04 -7.87 -12.56
N GLY A 121 -3.83 -8.47 -11.69
CA GLY A 121 -5.20 -8.01 -11.42
C GLY A 121 -5.22 -6.65 -10.71
N GLY A 122 -6.41 -6.01 -10.61
CA GLY A 122 -6.56 -4.64 -10.10
C GLY A 122 -5.83 -4.34 -8.78
N PRO A 123 -6.08 -5.07 -7.68
CA PRO A 123 -5.42 -4.82 -6.41
C PRO A 123 -3.91 -5.03 -6.44
N MET A 124 -3.44 -6.10 -7.05
CA MET A 124 -2.01 -6.38 -7.18
C MET A 124 -1.31 -5.35 -8.08
N ARG A 125 -1.97 -4.92 -9.15
CA ARG A 125 -1.46 -3.87 -10.02
C ARG A 125 -1.23 -2.56 -9.27
N ALA A 126 -2.18 -2.16 -8.42
CA ALA A 126 -2.03 -0.97 -7.57
C ALA A 126 -0.81 -1.07 -6.65
N VAL A 127 -0.59 -2.23 -6.04
CA VAL A 127 0.59 -2.48 -5.18
C VAL A 127 1.89 -2.34 -5.97
N PHE A 128 2.00 -2.97 -7.13
CA PHE A 128 3.23 -2.93 -7.92
C PHE A 128 3.50 -1.56 -8.54
N GLU A 129 2.49 -0.85 -8.96
CA GLU A 129 2.64 0.52 -9.46
C GLU A 129 3.13 1.49 -8.39
N THR A 130 2.59 1.41 -7.17
CA THR A 130 3.05 2.24 -6.05
C THR A 130 4.43 1.83 -5.53
N LEU A 131 4.78 0.56 -5.64
CA LEU A 131 6.09 0.02 -5.29
C LEU A 131 7.19 0.45 -6.26
N GLY A 132 6.83 0.74 -7.51
CA GLY A 132 7.76 1.11 -8.58
C GLY A 132 8.26 -0.07 -9.42
N VAL A 133 7.63 -1.23 -9.30
CA VAL A 133 7.93 -2.38 -10.17
C VAL A 133 7.41 -2.10 -11.57
N GLN A 134 8.22 -2.41 -12.58
CA GLN A 134 7.89 -2.21 -14.00
C GLN A 134 7.58 -3.52 -14.72
N ASP A 135 8.18 -4.62 -14.29
CA ASP A 135 8.07 -5.92 -14.95
C ASP A 135 7.79 -7.01 -13.91
N VAL A 136 6.60 -7.55 -13.94
CA VAL A 136 6.18 -8.62 -13.05
C VAL A 136 4.99 -9.38 -13.65
N VAL A 137 4.98 -10.68 -13.47
CA VAL A 137 3.85 -11.54 -13.82
C VAL A 137 3.25 -12.11 -12.54
N THR A 138 1.95 -11.93 -12.35
CA THR A 138 1.28 -12.36 -11.15
C THR A 138 -0.03 -13.08 -11.45
N LYS A 139 -0.45 -13.92 -10.53
CA LYS A 139 -1.76 -14.57 -10.57
C LYS A 139 -2.30 -14.77 -9.17
N SER A 140 -3.56 -14.47 -8.99
CA SER A 140 -4.31 -14.84 -7.79
C SER A 140 -4.94 -16.22 -8.00
N ILE A 141 -4.64 -17.15 -7.08
CA ILE A 141 -5.14 -18.53 -7.16
C ILE A 141 -6.08 -18.90 -6.02
N GLY A 142 -6.16 -18.11 -4.99
CA GLY A 142 -7.07 -18.33 -3.88
C GLY A 142 -8.39 -17.59 -4.05
N THR A 143 -8.90 -17.06 -2.97
CA THR A 143 -10.08 -16.20 -3.01
C THR A 143 -9.82 -14.92 -3.79
N SER A 144 -10.89 -14.36 -4.37
CA SER A 144 -10.86 -13.06 -5.06
C SER A 144 -11.08 -11.86 -4.13
N ASN A 145 -11.20 -12.12 -2.84
CA ASN A 145 -11.40 -11.07 -1.83
C ASN A 145 -10.17 -10.19 -1.64
#